data_3f7be4bbd4cb4e67b79e9d2b5822b7ef
#
_entry.id   3f7be4bbd4cb4e67b79e9d2b5822b7ef
#
_cell.length_a   1.000
_cell.length_b   1.000
_cell.length_c   1.000
_cell.angle_alpha   90.00
_cell.angle_beta   90.00
_cell.angle_gamma   90.00
#
_symmetry.space_group_name_H-M   'P 1'
#
loop_
_entity.id
_entity.type
_entity.pdbx_description
1 polymer ?
#
loop_
_entity_poly.entity_id
_entity_poly.type
_entity_poly.pdbx_seq_one_letter_code
_entity_poly.pdbx_strand_id
1 'polypeptide(L)'
;MKPISNCILHFSLFTFLFSLSSCSDLTDPLTPGRLVPMTVDEDATLPSEMINGTLLHVDTFGNPADPIIIMIHGGPGADYRSLLEARAFAKNGFFVVFYDQRGTGLSQRVEASDFDDIQIMIDDLDALIYHYRQSEEQKVFLIGHSWGAMLATGYINQFPSKIDGVVLAEPGGFTWDQVLDYLSRSNHINLFSEALNDALFPEQIFAGRDEDEILDYKAAYFFTFENAPGNTIGNAGPYPFWRSGAVSFEAMIETGETKGLDFTTHLNNYPTRVLFAYSEFNKAYGEDWAHTVGAPYPHVEYHQIADTGHEMLYFGWDAFYPIALTYLNEMK
;
A
#
# COMPACT_ATOMS: atom_id res chain seq x y z
N MET A 1 24.76 66.48 -14.26
CA MET A 1 24.78 65.20 -13.50
C MET A 1 23.62 65.23 -12.50
N LYS A 2 22.54 64.49 -12.76
CA LYS A 2 21.39 64.33 -11.85
C LYS A 2 21.51 62.95 -11.20
N PRO A 3 21.17 62.74 -9.93
CA PRO A 3 21.37 61.50 -9.25
C PRO A 3 20.29 60.48 -9.57
N ILE A 4 20.70 59.29 -10.04
CA ILE A 4 19.90 58.10 -10.17
C ILE A 4 20.05 57.34 -8.84
N SER A 5 19.28 57.70 -7.82
CA SER A 5 19.45 56.98 -6.53
C SER A 5 18.13 56.68 -5.78
N ASN A 6 16.96 57.08 -6.27
CA ASN A 6 15.73 56.87 -5.49
C ASN A 6 14.74 55.81 -6.03
N CYS A 7 15.06 55.13 -7.16
CA CYS A 7 14.12 54.15 -7.75
C CYS A 7 14.38 52.72 -7.28
N ILE A 8 15.59 52.39 -6.83
CA ILE A 8 15.97 51.01 -6.46
C ILE A 8 15.47 50.64 -5.06
N LEU A 9 15.40 51.64 -4.15
CA LEU A 9 14.99 51.35 -2.77
C LEU A 9 13.49 51.09 -2.62
N HIS A 10 12.64 51.62 -3.52
CA HIS A 10 11.20 51.39 -3.47
C HIS A 10 10.76 50.05 -4.08
N PHE A 11 11.54 49.50 -5.01
CA PHE A 11 11.23 48.22 -5.63
C PHE A 11 11.55 47.04 -4.69
N SER A 12 12.62 47.16 -3.91
CA SER A 12 13.03 46.13 -2.93
C SER A 12 12.09 46.07 -1.72
N LEU A 13 11.48 47.21 -1.32
CA LEU A 13 10.52 47.23 -0.22
C LEU A 13 9.14 46.68 -0.62
N PHE A 14 8.77 46.82 -1.90
CA PHE A 14 7.49 46.33 -2.41
C PHE A 14 7.50 44.81 -2.62
N THR A 15 8.65 44.26 -3.05
CA THR A 15 8.82 42.78 -3.17
C THR A 15 8.88 42.09 -1.81
N PHE A 16 9.39 42.75 -0.77
CA PHE A 16 9.42 42.18 0.58
C PHE A 16 8.03 42.19 1.27
N LEU A 17 7.20 43.18 0.95
CA LEU A 17 5.82 43.23 1.47
C LEU A 17 4.86 42.24 0.78
N PHE A 18 5.14 41.86 -0.47
CA PHE A 18 4.32 40.83 -1.16
C PHE A 18 4.65 39.39 -0.70
N SER A 19 5.86 39.16 -0.20
CA SER A 19 6.25 37.85 0.35
C SER A 19 5.69 37.61 1.78
N LEU A 20 5.23 38.64 2.48
CA LEU A 20 4.64 38.53 3.82
C LEU A 20 3.13 38.32 3.81
N SER A 21 2.44 38.63 2.69
CA SER A 21 0.99 38.43 2.58
C SER A 21 0.58 37.03 2.09
N SER A 22 1.55 36.15 1.79
CA SER A 22 1.32 34.74 1.41
C SER A 22 1.22 33.78 2.62
N CYS A 23 1.38 34.29 3.85
CA CYS A 23 1.33 33.49 5.08
C CYS A 23 0.10 33.81 5.94
N SER A 24 -1.05 34.10 5.32
CA SER A 24 -2.28 34.42 6.07
C SER A 24 -3.03 33.22 6.66
N ASP A 25 -2.54 31.99 6.41
CA ASP A 25 -3.04 30.75 7.03
C ASP A 25 -2.02 30.11 7.97
N LEU A 26 -1.22 30.93 8.66
CA LEU A 26 -0.49 30.41 9.83
C LEU A 26 -1.54 30.13 10.91
N THR A 27 -1.95 28.87 11.01
CA THR A 27 -2.61 28.34 12.19
C THR A 27 -1.87 28.80 13.43
N ASP A 28 -2.61 29.15 14.48
CA ASP A 28 -2.06 29.53 15.79
C ASP A 28 -0.87 28.61 16.12
N PRO A 29 0.37 29.13 16.29
CA PRO A 29 1.51 28.30 16.60
C PRO A 29 1.39 27.56 17.94
N LEU A 30 0.38 27.90 18.75
CA LEU A 30 0.00 27.20 19.98
C LEU A 30 -0.98 26.04 19.75
N THR A 31 -1.57 25.94 18.55
CA THR A 31 -2.39 24.80 18.17
C THR A 31 -1.56 23.90 17.24
N PRO A 32 -1.06 22.75 17.72
CA PRO A 32 -0.30 21.84 16.86
C PRO A 32 -1.14 21.45 15.65
N GLY A 33 -0.67 21.73 14.44
CA GLY A 33 -1.22 21.13 13.22
C GLY A 33 -0.95 19.61 13.23
N ARG A 34 -1.72 18.83 12.50
CA ARG A 34 -1.43 17.41 12.32
C ARG A 34 -0.40 17.20 11.21
N LEU A 35 0.49 16.24 11.39
CA LEU A 35 1.46 15.85 10.37
C LEU A 35 0.85 14.90 9.34
N VAL A 36 -0.09 14.07 9.78
CA VAL A 36 -0.78 13.03 9.00
C VAL A 36 -2.28 13.06 9.29
N PRO A 37 -3.13 12.49 8.42
CA PRO A 37 -4.57 12.34 8.69
C PRO A 37 -4.85 11.54 9.97
N MET A 38 -6.02 11.79 10.55
CA MET A 38 -6.53 11.01 11.69
C MET A 38 -6.86 9.58 11.29
N THR A 39 -6.70 8.66 12.22
CA THR A 39 -7.14 7.27 12.13
C THR A 39 -8.61 7.13 12.52
N VAL A 40 -9.19 5.97 12.23
CA VAL A 40 -10.61 5.67 12.51
C VAL A 40 -10.99 5.70 14.00
N ASP A 41 -10.04 5.49 14.89
CA ASP A 41 -10.23 5.62 16.34
C ASP A 41 -10.10 7.07 16.84
N GLU A 42 -9.45 7.92 16.07
CA GLU A 42 -9.34 9.36 16.32
C GLU A 42 -10.50 10.16 15.67
N ASP A 43 -11.05 9.68 14.54
CA ASP A 43 -12.16 10.30 13.80
C ASP A 43 -13.26 9.29 13.45
N ALA A 44 -14.28 9.23 14.29
CA ALA A 44 -15.41 8.34 14.11
C ALA A 44 -16.30 8.65 12.88
N THR A 45 -16.00 9.68 12.09
CA THR A 45 -16.68 9.95 10.81
C THR A 45 -16.08 9.17 9.64
N LEU A 46 -14.88 8.60 9.81
CA LEU A 46 -14.27 7.73 8.82
C LEU A 46 -14.99 6.37 8.78
N PRO A 47 -15.21 5.80 7.59
CA PRO A 47 -15.82 4.48 7.46
C PRO A 47 -14.91 3.41 8.07
N SER A 48 -15.47 2.57 8.95
CA SER A 48 -14.67 1.58 9.67
C SER A 48 -15.49 0.41 10.15
N GLU A 49 -14.81 -0.74 10.30
CA GLU A 49 -15.37 -1.98 10.83
C GLU A 49 -14.44 -2.59 11.90
N MET A 50 -15.04 -3.17 12.93
CA MET A 50 -14.30 -3.90 13.95
C MET A 50 -14.00 -5.32 13.45
N ILE A 51 -12.76 -5.57 13.05
CA ILE A 51 -12.31 -6.84 12.47
C ILE A 51 -11.22 -7.42 13.37
N ASN A 52 -11.42 -8.64 13.82
CA ASN A 52 -10.44 -9.37 14.65
C ASN A 52 -9.83 -8.52 15.78
N GLY A 53 -10.69 -7.74 16.47
CA GLY A 53 -10.29 -6.92 17.62
C GLY A 53 -9.61 -5.59 17.29
N THR A 54 -9.48 -5.21 16.00
CA THR A 54 -8.91 -3.93 15.55
C THR A 54 -9.93 -3.18 14.71
N LEU A 55 -10.02 -1.87 14.88
CA LEU A 55 -10.88 -1.01 14.06
C LEU A 55 -10.14 -0.72 12.74
N LEU A 56 -10.61 -1.30 11.64
CA LEU A 56 -10.04 -1.12 10.32
C LEU A 56 -10.80 -0.06 9.54
N HIS A 57 -10.09 0.78 8.82
CA HIS A 57 -10.65 1.68 7.82
C HIS A 57 -11.05 0.87 6.59
N VAL A 58 -12.33 0.93 6.20
CA VAL A 58 -12.89 0.09 5.15
C VAL A 58 -13.85 0.88 4.26
N ASP A 59 -13.71 0.72 2.95
CA ASP A 59 -14.69 1.23 1.97
C ASP A 59 -15.25 0.08 1.12
N THR A 60 -16.53 0.16 0.77
CA THR A 60 -17.19 -0.86 -0.06
C THR A 60 -17.93 -0.25 -1.24
N PHE A 61 -17.90 -0.95 -2.38
CA PHE A 61 -18.57 -0.52 -3.62
C PHE A 61 -19.29 -1.68 -4.27
N GLY A 62 -20.49 -1.44 -4.78
CA GLY A 62 -21.30 -2.46 -5.47
C GLY A 62 -22.43 -3.00 -4.60
N ASN A 63 -23.03 -4.11 -5.06
CA ASN A 63 -24.11 -4.77 -4.33
C ASN A 63 -23.53 -5.88 -3.43
N PRO A 64 -23.79 -5.87 -2.11
CA PRO A 64 -23.26 -6.88 -1.19
C PRO A 64 -23.63 -8.33 -1.53
N ALA A 65 -24.67 -8.56 -2.34
CA ALA A 65 -25.05 -9.90 -2.79
C ALA A 65 -24.25 -10.43 -4.01
N ASP A 66 -23.45 -9.55 -4.65
CA ASP A 66 -22.59 -9.93 -5.77
C ASP A 66 -21.33 -10.67 -5.27
N PRO A 67 -20.60 -11.39 -6.14
CA PRO A 67 -19.30 -11.95 -5.81
C PRO A 67 -18.34 -10.90 -5.23
N ILE A 68 -17.65 -11.26 -4.14
CA ILE A 68 -16.78 -10.33 -3.39
C ILE A 68 -15.41 -10.26 -4.04
N ILE A 69 -14.86 -9.05 -4.13
CA ILE A 69 -13.42 -8.80 -4.37
C ILE A 69 -12.86 -8.12 -3.14
N ILE A 70 -11.88 -8.73 -2.47
CA ILE A 70 -11.09 -8.07 -1.43
C ILE A 70 -9.84 -7.49 -2.07
N MET A 71 -9.67 -6.18 -1.95
CA MET A 71 -8.48 -5.45 -2.40
C MET A 71 -7.46 -5.38 -1.27
N ILE A 72 -6.26 -5.93 -1.51
CA ILE A 72 -5.22 -6.05 -0.48
C ILE A 72 -4.02 -5.19 -0.92
N HIS A 73 -3.76 -4.10 -0.20
CA HIS A 73 -2.72 -3.15 -0.53
C HIS A 73 -1.31 -3.68 -0.21
N GLY A 74 -0.32 -3.03 -0.81
CA GLY A 74 1.10 -3.32 -0.64
C GLY A 74 1.71 -2.75 0.64
N GLY A 75 3.02 -2.70 0.66
CA GLY A 75 3.86 -2.28 1.77
C GLY A 75 4.80 -3.42 2.18
N PRO A 76 4.66 -4.00 3.39
CA PRO A 76 3.70 -3.68 4.47
C PRO A 76 3.72 -2.20 4.87
N GLY A 77 2.63 -1.67 5.44
CA GLY A 77 2.58 -0.29 5.94
C GLY A 77 2.07 0.78 4.96
N ALA A 78 1.64 0.41 3.72
CA ALA A 78 0.91 1.33 2.83
C ALA A 78 -0.58 1.46 3.21
N ASP A 79 -1.39 1.96 2.29
CA ASP A 79 -2.85 2.00 2.39
C ASP A 79 -3.49 1.67 1.03
N TYR A 80 -4.84 1.58 0.98
CA TYR A 80 -5.52 1.21 -0.26
C TYR A 80 -5.78 2.37 -1.22
N ARG A 81 -5.34 3.60 -0.93
CA ARG A 81 -5.67 4.78 -1.75
C ARG A 81 -5.21 4.64 -3.20
N SER A 82 -4.05 4.04 -3.43
CA SER A 82 -3.54 3.79 -4.79
C SER A 82 -4.34 2.73 -5.56
N LEU A 83 -5.16 1.92 -4.86
CA LEU A 83 -5.97 0.86 -5.44
C LEU A 83 -7.40 1.29 -5.80
N LEU A 84 -7.81 2.53 -5.49
CA LEU A 84 -9.22 3.00 -5.58
C LEU A 84 -9.82 2.93 -6.99
N GLU A 85 -9.03 2.89 -8.06
CA GLU A 85 -9.57 2.67 -9.41
C GLU A 85 -10.26 1.31 -9.54
N ALA A 86 -9.91 0.32 -8.69
CA ALA A 86 -10.54 -1.00 -8.65
C ALA A 86 -12.03 -0.98 -8.25
N ARG A 87 -12.54 0.13 -7.71
CA ARG A 87 -13.99 0.35 -7.56
C ARG A 87 -14.77 0.19 -8.88
N ALA A 88 -14.08 0.28 -10.03
CA ALA A 88 -14.67 0.06 -11.34
C ALA A 88 -15.23 -1.37 -11.51
N PHE A 89 -14.71 -2.38 -10.80
CA PHE A 89 -15.25 -3.74 -10.81
C PHE A 89 -16.70 -3.80 -10.31
N ALA A 90 -17.11 -2.89 -9.43
CA ALA A 90 -18.49 -2.81 -8.95
C ALA A 90 -19.50 -2.58 -10.09
N LYS A 91 -19.11 -1.87 -11.15
CA LYS A 91 -19.96 -1.67 -12.34
C LYS A 91 -20.15 -2.96 -13.18
N ASN A 92 -19.36 -3.99 -12.89
CA ASN A 92 -19.40 -5.28 -13.58
C ASN A 92 -20.00 -6.42 -12.70
N GLY A 93 -20.75 -6.04 -11.67
CA GLY A 93 -21.44 -6.98 -10.80
C GLY A 93 -20.52 -7.71 -9.83
N PHE A 94 -19.60 -6.96 -9.22
CA PHE A 94 -18.80 -7.40 -8.07
C PHE A 94 -19.06 -6.48 -6.88
N PHE A 95 -18.95 -7.04 -5.69
CA PHE A 95 -18.90 -6.29 -4.45
C PHE A 95 -17.43 -6.10 -4.05
N VAL A 96 -16.94 -4.89 -4.13
CA VAL A 96 -15.51 -4.57 -3.92
C VAL A 96 -15.31 -4.02 -2.52
N VAL A 97 -14.45 -4.65 -1.75
CA VAL A 97 -14.08 -4.28 -0.39
C VAL A 97 -12.63 -3.82 -0.37
N PHE A 98 -12.39 -2.60 0.05
CA PHE A 98 -11.08 -2.04 0.34
C PHE A 98 -10.91 -1.95 1.83
N TYR A 99 -9.71 -2.21 2.32
CA TYR A 99 -9.39 -2.01 3.72
C TYR A 99 -7.93 -1.61 3.89
N ASP A 100 -7.67 -0.74 4.83
CA ASP A 100 -6.34 -0.52 5.36
C ASP A 100 -6.05 -1.62 6.37
N GLN A 101 -4.92 -2.31 6.18
CA GLN A 101 -4.52 -3.40 7.07
C GLN A 101 -4.27 -2.87 8.48
N ARG A 102 -4.25 -3.74 9.47
CA ARG A 102 -3.95 -3.46 10.88
C ARG A 102 -2.75 -2.51 11.02
N GLY A 103 -2.92 -1.42 11.75
CA GLY A 103 -1.84 -0.46 12.03
C GLY A 103 -1.36 0.36 10.82
N THR A 104 -2.07 0.31 9.67
CA THR A 104 -1.67 1.01 8.44
C THR A 104 -2.76 1.97 7.97
N GLY A 105 -2.42 2.85 7.03
CA GLY A 105 -3.38 3.78 6.44
C GLY A 105 -4.13 4.58 7.50
N LEU A 106 -5.45 4.62 7.40
CA LEU A 106 -6.33 5.23 8.39
C LEU A 106 -6.88 4.24 9.42
N SER A 107 -6.49 2.95 9.39
CA SER A 107 -6.83 1.97 10.42
C SER A 107 -6.22 2.33 11.77
N GLN A 108 -6.83 1.82 12.84
CA GLN A 108 -6.36 1.98 14.21
C GLN A 108 -4.88 1.58 14.34
N ARG A 109 -4.10 2.39 15.05
CA ARG A 109 -2.71 2.07 15.39
C ARG A 109 -2.69 0.97 16.45
N VAL A 110 -1.69 0.13 16.36
CA VAL A 110 -1.47 -1.04 17.23
C VAL A 110 0.00 -1.11 17.64
N GLU A 111 0.30 -1.84 18.70
CA GLU A 111 1.66 -2.01 19.18
C GLU A 111 2.48 -2.91 18.23
N ALA A 112 3.80 -2.73 18.19
CA ALA A 112 4.70 -3.60 17.43
C ALA A 112 4.56 -5.09 17.81
N SER A 113 4.27 -5.39 19.09
CA SER A 113 4.04 -6.75 19.60
C SER A 113 2.81 -7.44 19.01
N ASP A 114 1.85 -6.70 18.43
CA ASP A 114 0.70 -7.29 17.74
C ASP A 114 1.12 -8.01 16.44
N PHE A 115 2.32 -7.74 15.94
CA PHE A 115 2.92 -8.37 14.75
C PHE A 115 3.94 -9.47 15.09
N ASP A 116 4.00 -9.93 16.32
CA ASP A 116 4.90 -11.02 16.74
C ASP A 116 4.73 -12.29 15.90
N ASP A 117 3.58 -12.48 15.27
CA ASP A 117 3.36 -13.53 14.29
C ASP A 117 2.61 -12.94 13.06
N ILE A 118 3.14 -13.20 11.87
CA ILE A 118 2.52 -12.80 10.59
C ILE A 118 1.13 -13.42 10.40
N GLN A 119 0.81 -14.48 11.16
CA GLN A 119 -0.49 -15.14 11.18
C GLN A 119 -1.62 -14.15 11.47
N ILE A 120 -1.38 -13.13 12.30
CA ILE A 120 -2.40 -12.13 12.63
C ILE A 120 -2.96 -11.43 11.39
N MET A 121 -2.14 -11.23 10.34
CA MET A 121 -2.57 -10.61 9.08
C MET A 121 -3.47 -11.53 8.26
N ILE A 122 -3.20 -12.84 8.33
CA ILE A 122 -4.04 -13.87 7.69
C ILE A 122 -5.37 -14.00 8.44
N ASP A 123 -5.34 -13.94 9.76
CA ASP A 123 -6.52 -14.01 10.61
C ASP A 123 -7.42 -12.78 10.42
N ASP A 124 -6.84 -11.60 10.25
CA ASP A 124 -7.58 -10.37 9.89
C ASP A 124 -8.28 -10.51 8.53
N LEU A 125 -7.58 -11.04 7.54
CA LEU A 125 -8.16 -11.27 6.22
C LEU A 125 -9.28 -12.32 6.26
N ASP A 126 -9.14 -13.39 7.03
CA ASP A 126 -10.21 -14.39 7.25
C ASP A 126 -11.43 -13.76 7.92
N ALA A 127 -11.21 -12.96 8.97
CA ALA A 127 -12.27 -12.26 9.66
C ALA A 127 -12.98 -11.22 8.78
N LEU A 128 -12.25 -10.50 7.93
CA LEU A 128 -12.79 -9.54 6.97
C LEU A 128 -13.67 -10.26 5.92
N ILE A 129 -13.18 -11.36 5.35
CA ILE A 129 -13.95 -12.19 4.41
C ILE A 129 -15.23 -12.69 5.08
N TYR A 130 -15.14 -13.22 6.30
CA TYR A 130 -16.28 -13.70 7.07
C TYR A 130 -17.31 -12.58 7.35
N HIS A 131 -16.84 -11.38 7.66
CA HIS A 131 -17.68 -10.21 7.95
C HIS A 131 -18.55 -9.80 6.74
N TYR A 132 -17.98 -9.84 5.53
CA TYR A 132 -18.68 -9.37 4.32
C TYR A 132 -19.39 -10.48 3.55
N ARG A 133 -18.99 -11.73 3.72
CA ARG A 133 -19.61 -12.88 3.03
C ARG A 133 -21.01 -13.17 3.56
N GLN A 134 -22.02 -13.12 2.69
CA GLN A 134 -23.41 -13.31 3.09
C GLN A 134 -23.87 -14.76 3.08
N SER A 135 -23.22 -15.64 2.29
CA SER A 135 -23.49 -17.07 2.25
C SER A 135 -22.26 -17.86 1.83
N GLU A 136 -22.26 -19.17 2.07
CA GLU A 136 -21.16 -20.05 1.66
C GLU A 136 -21.02 -20.18 0.14
N GLU A 137 -22.11 -19.96 -0.61
CA GLU A 137 -22.12 -20.00 -2.07
C GLU A 137 -21.61 -18.71 -2.71
N GLN A 138 -21.55 -17.61 -1.96
CA GLN A 138 -21.04 -16.36 -2.48
C GLN A 138 -19.54 -16.47 -2.77
N LYS A 139 -19.16 -16.27 -4.02
CA LYS A 139 -17.79 -16.35 -4.48
C LYS A 139 -16.92 -15.23 -3.90
N VAL A 140 -15.69 -15.56 -3.60
CA VAL A 140 -14.69 -14.63 -3.03
C VAL A 140 -13.44 -14.64 -3.90
N PHE A 141 -13.03 -13.44 -4.29
CA PHE A 141 -11.83 -13.16 -5.07
C PHE A 141 -10.88 -12.27 -4.28
N LEU A 142 -9.58 -12.50 -4.41
CA LEU A 142 -8.55 -11.64 -3.86
C LEU A 142 -7.82 -10.93 -4.99
N ILE A 143 -7.59 -9.63 -4.84
CA ILE A 143 -6.65 -8.88 -5.67
C ILE A 143 -5.63 -8.25 -4.75
N GLY A 144 -4.41 -8.77 -4.78
CA GLY A 144 -3.30 -8.29 -3.97
C GLY A 144 -2.23 -7.60 -4.80
N HIS A 145 -1.68 -6.51 -4.28
CA HIS A 145 -0.55 -5.81 -4.85
C HIS A 145 0.67 -5.92 -3.93
N SER A 146 1.83 -6.26 -4.47
CA SER A 146 3.10 -6.32 -3.72
C SER A 146 2.98 -7.21 -2.46
N TRP A 147 3.20 -6.67 -1.27
CA TRP A 147 2.92 -7.35 0.00
C TRP A 147 1.49 -7.93 0.06
N GLY A 148 0.49 -7.19 -0.43
CA GLY A 148 -0.89 -7.69 -0.47
C GLY A 148 -1.07 -8.95 -1.32
N ALA A 149 -0.28 -9.13 -2.38
CA ALA A 149 -0.24 -10.36 -3.17
C ALA A 149 0.45 -11.50 -2.40
N MET A 150 1.45 -11.20 -1.58
CA MET A 150 2.06 -12.17 -0.66
C MET A 150 1.06 -12.62 0.41
N LEU A 151 0.34 -11.67 1.02
CA LEU A 151 -0.69 -11.96 2.03
C LEU A 151 -1.85 -12.81 1.44
N ALA A 152 -2.31 -12.48 0.23
CA ALA A 152 -3.30 -13.29 -0.48
C ALA A 152 -2.80 -14.73 -0.68
N THR A 153 -1.51 -14.90 -1.03
CA THR A 153 -0.88 -16.21 -1.17
C THR A 153 -0.79 -16.95 0.16
N GLY A 154 -0.40 -16.28 1.24
CA GLY A 154 -0.37 -16.85 2.59
C GLY A 154 -1.76 -17.34 3.04
N TYR A 155 -2.79 -16.56 2.74
CA TYR A 155 -4.17 -16.94 3.01
C TYR A 155 -4.60 -18.21 2.22
N ILE A 156 -4.33 -18.24 0.92
CA ILE A 156 -4.61 -19.39 0.06
C ILE A 156 -3.83 -20.63 0.50
N ASN A 157 -2.60 -20.46 0.92
CA ASN A 157 -1.76 -21.56 1.44
C ASN A 157 -2.39 -22.26 2.63
N GLN A 158 -3.14 -21.53 3.47
CA GLN A 158 -3.85 -22.10 4.63
C GLN A 158 -5.28 -22.52 4.29
N PHE A 159 -5.99 -21.76 3.44
CA PHE A 159 -7.41 -21.92 3.16
C PHE A 159 -7.71 -22.03 1.65
N PRO A 160 -7.14 -23.04 0.95
CA PRO A 160 -7.20 -23.11 -0.52
C PRO A 160 -8.61 -23.27 -1.07
N SER A 161 -9.57 -23.71 -0.27
CA SER A 161 -10.98 -23.91 -0.69
C SER A 161 -11.89 -22.71 -0.43
N LYS A 162 -11.40 -21.66 0.25
CA LYS A 162 -12.22 -20.47 0.57
C LYS A 162 -12.23 -19.40 -0.53
N ILE A 163 -11.31 -19.50 -1.51
CA ILE A 163 -11.09 -18.48 -2.53
C ILE A 163 -11.32 -19.05 -3.92
N ASP A 164 -12.19 -18.41 -4.69
CA ASP A 164 -12.60 -18.82 -6.03
C ASP A 164 -11.67 -18.36 -7.14
N GLY A 165 -10.89 -17.30 -6.90
CA GLY A 165 -9.87 -16.81 -7.81
C GLY A 165 -8.99 -15.71 -7.18
N VAL A 166 -7.78 -15.55 -7.71
CA VAL A 166 -6.81 -14.58 -7.20
C VAL A 166 -6.04 -13.90 -8.31
N VAL A 167 -5.86 -12.59 -8.17
CA VAL A 167 -4.98 -11.76 -8.98
C VAL A 167 -3.82 -11.31 -8.11
N LEU A 168 -2.61 -11.69 -8.49
CA LEU A 168 -1.36 -11.36 -7.81
C LEU A 168 -0.58 -10.36 -8.65
N ALA A 169 -0.49 -9.12 -8.20
CA ALA A 169 0.26 -8.06 -8.87
C ALA A 169 1.61 -7.86 -8.18
N GLU A 170 2.67 -8.34 -8.82
CA GLU A 170 4.08 -8.24 -8.39
C GLU A 170 4.35 -8.54 -6.90
N PRO A 171 4.02 -9.72 -6.38
CA PRO A 171 4.48 -10.11 -5.04
C PRO A 171 6.01 -10.11 -4.96
N GLY A 172 6.59 -9.58 -3.90
CA GLY A 172 8.05 -9.54 -3.71
C GLY A 172 8.68 -10.94 -3.67
N GLY A 173 7.94 -11.91 -3.12
CA GLY A 173 8.32 -13.33 -3.00
C GLY A 173 7.35 -14.04 -2.07
N PHE A 174 7.38 -15.37 -2.06
CA PHE A 174 6.54 -16.18 -1.16
C PHE A 174 7.33 -16.88 -0.06
N THR A 175 8.66 -16.72 -0.07
CA THR A 175 9.56 -17.11 1.01
C THR A 175 10.41 -15.91 1.43
N TRP A 176 10.92 -15.92 2.66
CA TRP A 176 11.73 -14.80 3.15
C TRP A 176 12.99 -14.58 2.29
N ASP A 177 13.64 -15.63 1.84
CA ASP A 177 14.81 -15.55 0.95
C ASP A 177 14.46 -14.84 -0.37
N GLN A 178 13.29 -15.11 -0.96
CA GLN A 178 12.83 -14.41 -2.16
C GLN A 178 12.56 -12.92 -1.88
N VAL A 179 11.98 -12.59 -0.72
CA VAL A 179 11.74 -11.21 -0.30
C VAL A 179 13.06 -10.46 -0.20
N LEU A 180 14.06 -11.03 0.49
CA LEU A 180 15.39 -10.42 0.62
C LEU A 180 16.08 -10.23 -0.74
N ASP A 181 15.97 -11.21 -1.64
CA ASP A 181 16.55 -11.10 -2.98
C ASP A 181 15.86 -9.98 -3.79
N TYR A 182 14.53 -9.89 -3.76
CA TYR A 182 13.81 -8.79 -4.41
C TYR A 182 14.15 -7.43 -3.81
N LEU A 183 14.17 -7.30 -2.49
CA LEU A 183 14.55 -6.06 -1.80
C LEU A 183 15.97 -5.63 -2.17
N SER A 184 16.91 -6.55 -2.26
CA SER A 184 18.29 -6.24 -2.64
C SER A 184 18.42 -5.66 -4.06
N ARG A 185 17.53 -6.06 -4.96
CA ARG A 185 17.49 -5.60 -6.37
C ARG A 185 16.68 -4.32 -6.56
N SER A 186 15.63 -4.13 -5.76
CA SER A 186 14.71 -3.00 -5.88
C SER A 186 15.13 -1.79 -5.06
N ASN A 187 15.82 -2.00 -3.92
CA ASN A 187 16.24 -0.94 -3.03
C ASN A 187 17.53 -0.28 -3.49
N HIS A 188 17.43 1.00 -3.76
CA HIS A 188 18.54 1.92 -3.69
C HIS A 188 18.37 2.77 -2.43
N ILE A 189 18.66 2.17 -1.24
CA ILE A 189 18.75 2.95 0.01
C ILE A 189 19.76 4.07 -0.25
N ASN A 190 19.26 5.26 -0.44
CA ASN A 190 20.10 6.43 -0.60
C ASN A 190 20.42 6.94 0.80
N LEU A 191 21.60 6.59 1.33
CA LEU A 191 22.11 7.08 2.62
C LEU A 191 21.99 8.61 2.77
N PHE A 192 22.00 9.32 1.65
CA PHE A 192 21.76 10.77 1.64
C PHE A 192 20.31 11.12 1.97
N SER A 193 19.33 10.32 1.53
CA SER A 193 17.91 10.52 1.86
C SER A 193 17.65 10.27 3.34
N GLU A 194 18.27 9.24 3.93
CA GLU A 194 18.18 8.96 5.37
C GLU A 194 18.80 10.10 6.18
N ALA A 195 20.02 10.52 5.86
CA ALA A 195 20.68 11.62 6.55
C ALA A 195 19.90 12.94 6.40
N LEU A 196 19.29 13.18 5.24
CA LEU A 196 18.44 14.36 5.02
C LEU A 196 17.14 14.28 5.81
N ASN A 197 16.52 13.12 5.89
CA ASN A 197 15.33 12.89 6.69
C ASN A 197 15.61 13.17 8.19
N ASP A 198 16.67 12.60 8.74
CA ASP A 198 17.08 12.85 10.11
C ASP A 198 17.45 14.31 10.39
N ALA A 199 18.05 14.99 9.41
CA ALA A 199 18.40 16.40 9.53
C ALA A 199 17.19 17.34 9.43
N LEU A 200 16.18 16.99 8.60
CA LEU A 200 14.97 17.81 8.41
C LEU A 200 13.93 17.59 9.51
N PHE A 201 13.92 16.42 10.12
CA PHE A 201 12.92 16.03 11.14
C PHE A 201 13.60 15.56 12.43
N PRO A 202 14.47 16.36 13.06
CA PRO A 202 15.02 16.01 14.35
C PRO A 202 13.89 15.93 15.38
N GLU A 203 13.91 14.92 16.22
CA GLU A 203 12.90 14.62 17.26
C GLU A 203 12.51 15.85 18.10
N GLN A 204 13.44 16.77 18.28
CA GLN A 204 13.25 18.02 19.01
C GLN A 204 12.20 18.97 18.38
N ILE A 205 11.94 18.89 17.08
CA ILE A 205 10.93 19.73 16.42
C ILE A 205 9.53 19.22 16.68
N PHE A 206 9.40 17.93 16.99
CA PHE A 206 8.12 17.25 17.18
C PHE A 206 7.84 16.92 18.65
N ALA A 207 8.59 17.49 19.59
CA ALA A 207 8.39 17.26 21.01
C ALA A 207 6.92 17.47 21.41
N GLY A 208 6.30 16.47 22.05
CA GLY A 208 4.91 16.50 22.49
C GLY A 208 3.86 16.04 21.47
N ARG A 209 4.29 15.50 20.31
CA ARG A 209 3.41 14.81 19.37
C ARG A 209 3.41 13.31 19.64
N ASP A 210 2.39 12.64 19.09
CA ASP A 210 2.29 11.20 19.05
C ASP A 210 3.47 10.61 18.25
N GLU A 211 4.12 9.58 18.78
CA GLU A 211 5.28 8.94 18.13
C GLU A 211 4.89 8.30 16.79
N ASP A 212 3.71 7.66 16.70
CA ASP A 212 3.19 7.08 15.48
C ASP A 212 2.99 8.15 14.40
N GLU A 213 2.46 9.33 14.76
CA GLU A 213 2.25 10.44 13.82
C GLU A 213 3.58 10.90 13.19
N ILE A 214 4.66 10.95 13.99
CA ILE A 214 5.99 11.35 13.54
C ILE A 214 6.60 10.27 12.63
N LEU A 215 6.55 9.02 13.06
CA LEU A 215 7.11 7.89 12.32
C LEU A 215 6.38 7.70 10.98
N ASP A 216 5.07 7.77 10.96
CA ASP A 216 4.25 7.68 9.74
C ASP A 216 4.57 8.80 8.76
N TYR A 217 4.76 10.03 9.24
CA TYR A 217 5.14 11.15 8.39
C TYR A 217 6.54 10.96 7.79
N LYS A 218 7.52 10.50 8.59
CA LYS A 218 8.89 10.21 8.12
C LYS A 218 8.87 9.10 7.08
N ALA A 219 8.14 8.03 7.31
CA ALA A 219 8.01 6.92 6.36
C ALA A 219 7.35 7.38 5.04
N ALA A 220 6.30 8.20 5.12
CA ALA A 220 5.64 8.78 3.96
C ALA A 220 6.59 9.64 3.11
N TYR A 221 7.43 10.44 3.77
CA TYR A 221 8.44 11.24 3.10
C TYR A 221 9.48 10.35 2.39
N PHE A 222 9.96 9.31 3.07
CA PHE A 222 10.89 8.34 2.49
C PHE A 222 10.32 7.65 1.25
N PHE A 223 9.11 7.09 1.33
CA PHE A 223 8.44 6.47 0.19
C PHE A 223 8.24 7.43 -1.00
N THR A 224 8.04 8.72 -0.76
CA THR A 224 7.93 9.71 -1.83
C THR A 224 9.25 9.84 -2.61
N PHE A 225 10.39 9.79 -1.95
CA PHE A 225 11.71 9.86 -2.60
C PHE A 225 12.07 8.56 -3.33
N GLU A 226 11.77 7.41 -2.74
CA GLU A 226 11.99 6.11 -3.38
C GLU A 226 11.23 5.96 -4.71
N ASN A 227 10.09 6.61 -4.83
CA ASN A 227 9.27 6.63 -6.04
C ASN A 227 9.57 7.80 -6.99
N ALA A 228 10.73 8.45 -6.87
CA ALA A 228 11.15 9.50 -7.78
C ALA A 228 11.31 8.96 -9.22
N PRO A 229 11.07 9.77 -10.26
CA PRO A 229 11.22 9.35 -11.65
C PRO A 229 12.60 8.72 -11.94
N GLY A 230 12.62 7.57 -12.60
CA GLY A 230 13.84 6.81 -12.91
C GLY A 230 14.26 5.80 -11.84
N ASN A 231 13.41 5.56 -10.83
CA ASN A 231 13.62 4.50 -9.84
C ASN A 231 13.68 3.10 -10.46
N THR A 232 14.24 2.13 -9.73
CA THR A 232 14.47 0.78 -10.23
C THR A 232 13.19 -0.02 -10.46
N ILE A 233 12.16 0.26 -9.63
CA ILE A 233 10.84 -0.41 -9.72
C ILE A 233 9.95 0.18 -10.83
N GLY A 234 10.44 1.19 -11.57
CA GLY A 234 9.85 1.70 -12.80
C GLY A 234 8.60 2.55 -12.61
N ASN A 235 8.29 3.03 -11.41
CA ASN A 235 7.15 3.91 -11.18
C ASN A 235 7.34 5.26 -11.88
N ALA A 236 6.25 5.81 -12.41
CA ALA A 236 6.26 7.10 -13.10
C ALA A 236 6.47 8.28 -12.14
N GLY A 237 6.24 8.08 -10.85
CA GLY A 237 6.39 9.08 -9.80
C GLY A 237 5.76 8.61 -8.49
N PRO A 238 5.65 9.50 -7.50
CA PRO A 238 4.92 9.19 -6.28
C PRO A 238 3.46 8.85 -6.55
N TYR A 239 2.95 7.83 -5.88
CA TYR A 239 1.53 7.46 -5.90
C TYR A 239 0.81 7.98 -4.65
N PRO A 240 -0.52 8.14 -4.69
CA PRO A 240 -1.25 8.68 -3.56
C PRO A 240 -1.39 7.65 -2.43
N PHE A 241 -1.20 8.11 -1.20
CA PHE A 241 -1.58 7.41 0.03
C PHE A 241 -2.09 8.43 1.04
N TRP A 242 -2.83 7.98 2.06
CA TRP A 242 -3.31 8.84 3.15
C TRP A 242 -2.29 8.94 4.28
N ARG A 243 -1.85 7.79 4.77
CA ARG A 243 -0.96 7.70 5.92
C ARG A 243 -0.17 6.39 5.88
N SER A 244 1.10 6.44 6.15
CA SER A 244 1.94 5.25 6.29
C SER A 244 1.70 4.58 7.64
N GLY A 245 1.95 3.27 7.74
CA GLY A 245 2.01 2.51 9.00
C GLY A 245 3.45 2.12 9.30
N ALA A 246 4.25 3.06 9.81
CA ALA A 246 5.69 2.87 10.02
C ALA A 246 5.99 1.73 11.00
N VAL A 247 5.30 1.69 12.15
CA VAL A 247 5.45 0.64 13.17
C VAL A 247 5.11 -0.73 12.60
N SER A 248 4.00 -0.83 11.86
CA SER A 248 3.58 -2.09 11.21
C SER A 248 4.61 -2.56 10.18
N PHE A 249 5.15 -1.63 9.38
CA PHE A 249 6.18 -1.94 8.40
C PHE A 249 7.42 -2.55 9.07
N GLU A 250 7.97 -1.86 10.08
CA GLU A 250 9.18 -2.27 10.79
C GLU A 250 8.97 -3.61 11.51
N ALA A 251 7.88 -3.76 12.27
CA ALA A 251 7.58 -4.97 13.01
C ALA A 251 7.39 -6.20 12.10
N MET A 252 6.79 -6.03 10.93
CA MET A 252 6.62 -7.13 9.98
C MET A 252 7.93 -7.52 9.28
N ILE A 253 8.82 -6.56 9.00
CA ILE A 253 10.17 -6.87 8.51
C ILE A 253 10.96 -7.63 9.58
N GLU A 254 10.96 -7.16 10.83
CA GLU A 254 11.62 -7.84 11.94
C GLU A 254 11.09 -9.26 12.17
N THR A 255 9.77 -9.44 12.05
CA THR A 255 9.15 -10.78 12.15
C THR A 255 9.61 -11.69 11.00
N GLY A 256 9.69 -11.18 9.79
CA GLY A 256 10.25 -11.91 8.65
C GLY A 256 11.71 -12.30 8.85
N GLU A 257 12.54 -11.38 9.38
CA GLU A 257 13.95 -11.65 9.67
C GLU A 257 14.16 -12.68 10.78
N THR A 258 13.35 -12.63 11.82
CA THR A 258 13.54 -13.46 13.03
C THR A 258 12.85 -14.81 12.96
N LYS A 259 11.69 -14.90 12.29
CA LYS A 259 10.87 -16.13 12.21
C LYS A 259 10.80 -16.72 10.81
N GLY A 260 11.19 -15.95 9.80
CA GLY A 260 11.05 -16.32 8.41
C GLY A 260 9.61 -16.17 7.89
N LEU A 261 9.45 -16.50 6.61
CA LEU A 261 8.16 -16.52 5.92
C LEU A 261 8.22 -17.63 4.88
N ASP A 262 7.20 -18.49 4.86
CA ASP A 262 7.02 -19.47 3.78
C ASP A 262 5.51 -19.67 3.52
N PHE A 263 5.04 -19.08 2.43
CA PHE A 263 3.66 -19.19 1.96
C PHE A 263 3.48 -20.24 0.85
N THR A 264 4.47 -21.15 0.66
CA THR A 264 4.47 -22.09 -0.48
C THR A 264 4.05 -23.51 -0.12
N THR A 265 4.01 -23.84 1.15
CA THR A 265 3.97 -25.23 1.66
C THR A 265 2.77 -26.06 1.20
N HIS A 266 1.63 -25.42 0.90
CA HIS A 266 0.38 -26.09 0.51
C HIS A 266 -0.26 -25.51 -0.76
N LEU A 267 0.40 -24.63 -1.52
CA LEU A 267 -0.14 -24.00 -2.72
C LEU A 267 -0.54 -25.01 -3.81
N ASN A 268 0.07 -26.19 -3.82
CA ASN A 268 -0.32 -27.30 -4.69
C ASN A 268 -1.77 -27.82 -4.45
N ASN A 269 -2.38 -27.45 -3.31
CA ASN A 269 -3.76 -27.77 -2.99
C ASN A 269 -4.76 -26.73 -3.56
N TYR A 270 -4.27 -25.61 -4.12
CA TYR A 270 -5.12 -24.62 -4.75
C TYR A 270 -5.33 -24.95 -6.23
N PRO A 271 -6.51 -25.45 -6.63
CA PRO A 271 -6.73 -25.94 -7.97
C PRO A 271 -7.08 -24.86 -8.99
N THR A 272 -7.45 -23.67 -8.49
CA THR A 272 -7.90 -22.57 -9.35
C THR A 272 -6.69 -21.90 -10.02
N ARG A 273 -6.86 -21.53 -11.29
CA ARG A 273 -5.86 -20.79 -12.03
C ARG A 273 -5.64 -19.42 -11.36
N VAL A 274 -4.38 -19.04 -11.18
CA VAL A 274 -3.94 -17.74 -10.64
C VAL A 274 -3.64 -16.79 -11.80
N LEU A 275 -4.14 -15.56 -11.75
CA LEU A 275 -3.66 -14.47 -12.61
C LEU A 275 -2.45 -13.81 -11.94
N PHE A 276 -1.28 -13.89 -12.56
CA PHE A 276 -0.05 -13.29 -12.09
C PHE A 276 0.36 -12.13 -13.00
N ALA A 277 0.25 -10.90 -12.53
CA ALA A 277 0.60 -9.70 -13.27
C ALA A 277 1.99 -9.18 -12.85
N TYR A 278 2.81 -8.80 -13.82
CA TYR A 278 4.09 -8.14 -13.60
C TYR A 278 4.26 -6.97 -14.58
N SER A 279 4.98 -5.94 -14.19
CA SER A 279 5.09 -4.71 -14.97
C SER A 279 6.29 -4.71 -15.93
N GLU A 280 6.18 -3.95 -17.01
CA GLU A 280 7.23 -3.85 -18.04
C GLU A 280 8.47 -3.09 -17.55
N PHE A 281 8.27 -2.03 -16.72
CA PHE A 281 9.35 -1.11 -16.38
C PHE A 281 10.07 -1.44 -15.07
N ASN A 282 9.58 -2.40 -14.28
CA ASN A 282 10.26 -2.83 -13.06
C ASN A 282 11.48 -3.69 -13.38
N LYS A 283 12.65 -3.07 -13.34
CA LYS A 283 13.94 -3.73 -13.66
C LYS A 283 14.39 -4.71 -12.58
N ALA A 284 13.85 -4.58 -11.38
CA ALA A 284 14.15 -5.51 -10.28
C ALA A 284 13.32 -6.78 -10.37
N TYR A 285 12.26 -6.82 -11.19
CA TYR A 285 11.30 -7.91 -11.27
C TYR A 285 11.47 -8.73 -12.56
N GLY A 286 10.78 -8.36 -13.62
CA GLY A 286 10.82 -9.02 -14.92
C GLY A 286 10.14 -10.38 -14.96
N GLU A 287 10.07 -10.95 -16.17
CA GLU A 287 9.39 -12.22 -16.47
C GLU A 287 10.02 -13.43 -15.72
N ASP A 288 11.34 -13.53 -15.71
CA ASP A 288 12.04 -14.67 -15.07
C ASP A 288 11.75 -14.70 -13.56
N TRP A 289 11.67 -13.53 -12.92
CA TRP A 289 11.34 -13.45 -11.51
C TRP A 289 9.88 -13.77 -11.24
N ALA A 290 8.96 -13.28 -12.08
CA ALA A 290 7.55 -13.64 -12.01
C ALA A 290 7.35 -15.16 -12.07
N HIS A 291 8.02 -15.83 -13.00
CA HIS A 291 8.00 -17.29 -13.11
C HIS A 291 8.62 -18.00 -11.89
N THR A 292 9.70 -17.45 -11.35
CA THR A 292 10.35 -18.00 -10.13
C THR A 292 9.42 -17.93 -8.93
N VAL A 293 8.79 -16.76 -8.69
CA VAL A 293 7.89 -16.54 -7.56
C VAL A 293 6.59 -17.35 -7.74
N GLY A 294 6.02 -17.39 -8.93
CA GLY A 294 4.77 -18.10 -9.21
C GLY A 294 4.89 -19.62 -9.31
N ALA A 295 6.10 -20.17 -9.42
CA ALA A 295 6.35 -21.60 -9.63
C ALA A 295 5.68 -22.57 -8.62
N PRO A 296 5.46 -22.22 -7.34
CA PRO A 296 4.77 -23.09 -6.39
C PRO A 296 3.28 -23.33 -6.70
N TYR A 297 2.64 -22.47 -7.48
CA TYR A 297 1.25 -22.67 -7.88
C TYR A 297 1.13 -23.67 -9.03
N PRO A 298 0.15 -24.59 -9.02
CA PRO A 298 -0.01 -25.58 -10.09
C PRO A 298 -0.50 -24.98 -11.41
N HIS A 299 -1.25 -23.87 -11.36
CA HIS A 299 -1.88 -23.26 -12.53
C HIS A 299 -1.75 -21.75 -12.47
N VAL A 300 -0.85 -21.17 -13.26
CA VAL A 300 -0.58 -19.73 -13.31
C VAL A 300 -0.71 -19.23 -14.75
N GLU A 301 -1.40 -18.11 -14.90
CA GLU A 301 -1.45 -17.32 -16.12
C GLU A 301 -0.67 -16.02 -15.89
N TYR A 302 0.44 -15.85 -16.61
CA TYR A 302 1.31 -14.69 -16.46
C TYR A 302 0.96 -13.61 -17.47
N HIS A 303 0.84 -12.36 -17.01
CA HIS A 303 0.59 -11.20 -17.85
C HIS A 303 1.57 -10.07 -17.54
N GLN A 304 2.29 -9.62 -18.56
CA GLN A 304 3.03 -8.38 -18.48
C GLN A 304 2.09 -7.19 -18.68
N ILE A 305 2.12 -6.25 -17.76
CA ILE A 305 1.37 -5.00 -17.85
C ILE A 305 2.28 -3.95 -18.48
N ALA A 306 1.87 -3.49 -19.67
CA ALA A 306 2.66 -2.57 -20.47
C ALA A 306 2.69 -1.14 -19.90
N ASP A 307 3.73 -0.39 -20.26
CA ASP A 307 3.90 1.05 -19.99
C ASP A 307 3.81 1.43 -18.49
N THR A 308 4.13 0.52 -17.58
CA THR A 308 4.04 0.77 -16.13
C THR A 308 5.16 0.08 -15.36
N GLY A 309 5.41 0.59 -14.15
CA GLY A 309 6.24 -0.02 -13.12
C GLY A 309 5.43 -0.74 -12.05
N HIS A 310 6.03 -0.89 -10.87
CA HIS A 310 5.49 -1.65 -9.74
C HIS A 310 4.07 -1.23 -9.35
N GLU A 311 3.77 0.07 -9.32
CA GLU A 311 2.43 0.60 -8.99
C GLU A 311 1.46 0.51 -10.20
N MET A 312 1.35 -0.68 -10.79
CA MET A 312 0.54 -0.94 -11.98
C MET A 312 -0.97 -0.75 -11.76
N LEU A 313 -1.47 -0.93 -10.54
CA LEU A 313 -2.88 -0.70 -10.21
C LEU A 313 -3.24 0.78 -10.18
N TYR A 314 -2.24 1.65 -10.10
CA TYR A 314 -2.42 3.10 -10.15
C TYR A 314 -1.99 3.69 -11.52
N PHE A 315 -0.73 3.51 -11.91
CA PHE A 315 -0.21 4.10 -13.15
C PHE A 315 -0.57 3.31 -14.41
N GLY A 316 -0.78 2.00 -14.30
CA GLY A 316 -1.06 1.06 -15.38
C GLY A 316 -2.51 0.56 -15.41
N TRP A 317 -3.45 1.24 -14.76
CA TRP A 317 -4.82 0.79 -14.59
C TRP A 317 -5.51 0.42 -15.90
N ASP A 318 -5.39 1.24 -16.93
CA ASP A 318 -6.03 1.02 -18.23
C ASP A 318 -5.54 -0.27 -18.93
N ALA A 319 -4.29 -0.68 -18.68
CA ALA A 319 -3.75 -1.95 -19.19
C ALA A 319 -4.08 -3.12 -18.26
N PHE A 320 -4.05 -2.93 -16.95
CA PHE A 320 -4.33 -3.96 -15.94
C PHE A 320 -5.80 -4.36 -15.89
N TYR A 321 -6.70 -3.38 -15.86
CA TYR A 321 -8.13 -3.59 -15.63
C TYR A 321 -8.80 -4.60 -16.57
N PRO A 322 -8.66 -4.51 -17.92
CA PRO A 322 -9.31 -5.45 -18.83
C PRO A 322 -8.83 -6.89 -18.66
N ILE A 323 -7.57 -7.10 -18.30
CA ILE A 323 -6.97 -8.42 -18.05
C ILE A 323 -7.58 -9.00 -16.78
N ALA A 324 -7.55 -8.26 -15.67
CA ALA A 324 -8.11 -8.68 -14.41
C ALA A 324 -9.64 -8.93 -14.50
N LEU A 325 -10.38 -8.04 -15.21
CA LEU A 325 -11.82 -8.21 -15.40
C LEU A 325 -12.16 -9.47 -16.21
N THR A 326 -11.38 -9.76 -17.25
CA THR A 326 -11.58 -10.98 -18.07
C THR A 326 -11.40 -12.22 -17.18
N TYR A 327 -10.31 -12.31 -16.44
CA TYR A 327 -10.05 -13.40 -15.52
C TYR A 327 -11.17 -13.56 -14.48
N LEU A 328 -11.57 -12.47 -13.81
CA LEU A 328 -12.64 -12.50 -12.80
C LEU A 328 -13.97 -12.97 -13.36
N ASN A 329 -14.35 -12.56 -14.57
CA ASN A 329 -15.59 -13.01 -15.22
C ASN A 329 -15.55 -14.47 -15.64
N GLU A 330 -14.39 -15.03 -15.94
CA GLU A 330 -14.24 -16.48 -16.22
C GLU A 330 -14.34 -17.32 -14.95
N MET A 331 -13.99 -16.78 -13.79
CA MET A 331 -14.04 -17.45 -12.48
C MET A 331 -15.38 -17.24 -11.74
N LYS A 332 -16.18 -16.24 -12.17
CA LYS A 332 -17.46 -15.82 -11.57
C LYS A 332 -18.58 -16.88 -11.55
#